data_7e5b17319394319c4cdb07dabf9bed76
#
_entry.id   7e5b17319394319c4cdb07dabf9bed76
#
_cell.length_a   1.000
_cell.length_b   1.000
_cell.length_c   1.000
_cell.angle_alpha   90.00
_cell.angle_beta   90.00
_cell.angle_gamma   90.00
#
_symmetry.space_group_name_H-M   'P 1'
#
loop_
_entity.id
_entity.type
_entity.pdbx_description
1 polymer ?
#
loop_
_entity_poly.entity_id
_entity_poly.type
_entity_poly.pdbx_seq_one_letter_code
_entity_poly.pdbx_strand_id
1 'polypeptide(L)'
;SFLFIYGLETRLAYSDAESMLTLYIEDVRDDINDASDENLLALTRAIREEVEDLGSLNRAALVELLKKYDVSEISIIDENGIIVESTTLIYYGFDMASGEQSKEFLVLLDGTNELVQRYQTVSHKAGVAMKYAAVTLSQGGFVQVGYNSQRFQRDIDERVEGLTRNRHVGEDGFMLIANNNFNLVSDPNDHEGESLYATTGLKTEVGGEWQLTREVVYGEDSLVMYGVTEGYYIIGVMPMREVVFGRDM
;
A
#
# COMPACT_ATOMS: atom_id res chain seq x y z
N SER A 1 -30.18 -37.35 3.94
CA SER A 1 -28.86 -37.56 4.59
C SER A 1 -27.72 -37.27 3.60
N PHE A 2 -27.71 -37.80 2.39
CA PHE A 2 -26.64 -37.59 1.40
C PHE A 2 -26.53 -36.12 0.92
N LEU A 3 -27.66 -35.46 0.66
CA LEU A 3 -27.72 -34.04 0.28
C LEU A 3 -27.23 -33.11 1.41
N PHE A 4 -27.45 -33.48 2.65
CA PHE A 4 -26.98 -32.71 3.81
C PHE A 4 -25.47 -32.82 3.98
N ILE A 5 -24.91 -34.01 3.82
CA ILE A 5 -23.45 -34.24 3.87
C ILE A 5 -22.77 -33.50 2.73
N TYR A 6 -23.27 -33.61 1.52
CA TYR A 6 -22.73 -32.90 0.34
C TYR A 6 -22.75 -31.38 0.52
N GLY A 7 -23.84 -30.82 1.06
CA GLY A 7 -23.93 -29.38 1.36
C GLY A 7 -22.95 -28.93 2.45
N LEU A 8 -22.74 -29.74 3.49
CA LEU A 8 -21.79 -29.44 4.55
C LEU A 8 -20.34 -29.47 4.02
N GLU A 9 -20.02 -30.48 3.23
CA GLU A 9 -18.68 -30.62 2.66
C GLU A 9 -18.37 -29.49 1.65
N THR A 10 -19.33 -29.07 0.83
CA THR A 10 -19.15 -27.93 -0.08
C THR A 10 -18.90 -26.63 0.70
N ARG A 11 -19.59 -26.42 1.81
CA ARG A 11 -19.36 -25.26 2.68
C ARG A 11 -17.96 -25.27 3.30
N LEU A 12 -17.46 -26.41 3.74
CA LEU A 12 -16.11 -26.55 4.27
C LEU A 12 -15.06 -26.25 3.20
N ALA A 13 -15.22 -26.77 1.98
CA ALA A 13 -14.30 -26.51 0.88
C ALA A 13 -14.24 -25.01 0.49
N TYR A 14 -15.39 -24.32 0.48
CA TYR A 14 -15.42 -22.88 0.26
C TYR A 14 -14.75 -22.10 1.40
N SER A 15 -14.99 -22.48 2.65
CA SER A 15 -14.38 -21.83 3.82
C SER A 15 -12.86 -22.02 3.83
N ASP A 16 -12.38 -23.20 3.45
CA ASP A 16 -10.95 -23.46 3.36
C ASP A 16 -10.29 -22.66 2.22
N ALA A 17 -10.94 -22.58 1.06
CA ALA A 17 -10.48 -21.77 -0.06
C ALA A 17 -10.46 -20.27 0.28
N GLU A 18 -11.50 -19.77 0.94
CA GLU A 18 -11.57 -18.39 1.43
C GLU A 18 -10.43 -18.08 2.41
N SER A 19 -10.19 -18.96 3.37
CA SER A 19 -9.09 -18.81 4.34
C SER A 19 -7.73 -18.80 3.68
N MET A 20 -7.53 -19.66 2.68
CA MET A 20 -6.28 -19.72 1.91
C MET A 20 -6.08 -18.45 1.09
N LEU A 21 -7.09 -18.02 0.34
CA LEU A 21 -7.04 -16.76 -0.44
C LEU A 21 -6.77 -15.57 0.47
N THR A 22 -7.43 -15.47 1.62
CA THR A 22 -7.19 -14.43 2.62
C THR A 22 -5.73 -14.39 3.04
N LEU A 23 -5.15 -15.53 3.41
CA LEU A 23 -3.77 -15.62 3.87
C LEU A 23 -2.78 -15.14 2.79
N TYR A 24 -2.96 -15.57 1.55
CA TYR A 24 -2.08 -15.17 0.45
C TYR A 24 -2.22 -13.68 0.08
N ILE A 25 -3.43 -13.13 0.12
CA ILE A 25 -3.65 -11.71 -0.11
C ILE A 25 -3.01 -10.87 1.01
N GLU A 26 -3.12 -11.30 2.28
CA GLU A 26 -2.47 -10.62 3.40
C GLU A 26 -0.95 -10.64 3.26
N ASP A 27 -0.36 -11.76 2.87
CA ASP A 27 1.07 -11.88 2.64
C ASP A 27 1.57 -10.92 1.53
N VAL A 28 0.87 -10.87 0.40
CA VAL A 28 1.19 -9.92 -0.68
C VAL A 28 0.99 -8.47 -0.23
N ARG A 29 -0.07 -8.20 0.53
CA ARG A 29 -0.33 -6.87 1.08
C ARG A 29 0.81 -6.41 1.98
N ASP A 30 1.30 -7.27 2.85
CA ASP A 30 2.38 -6.96 3.77
C ASP A 30 3.68 -6.67 2.99
N ASP A 31 4.01 -7.44 1.96
CA ASP A 31 5.16 -7.18 1.10
C ASP A 31 5.08 -5.82 0.36
N ILE A 32 3.89 -5.46 -0.13
CA ILE A 32 3.67 -4.14 -0.77
C ILE A 32 3.83 -3.03 0.27
N ASN A 33 3.25 -3.20 1.46
CA ASN A 33 3.36 -2.22 2.53
C ASN A 33 4.80 -2.01 2.97
N ASP A 34 5.56 -3.08 3.17
CA ASP A 34 6.96 -3.03 3.58
C ASP A 34 7.85 -2.36 2.52
N ALA A 35 7.63 -2.68 1.25
CA ALA A 35 8.33 -2.03 0.14
C ALA A 35 8.02 -0.53 0.07
N SER A 36 6.77 -0.16 0.31
CA SER A 36 6.29 1.21 0.38
C SER A 36 6.92 1.99 1.53
N ASP A 37 6.89 1.42 2.72
CA ASP A 37 7.40 2.04 3.94
C ASP A 37 8.90 2.28 3.82
N GLU A 38 9.68 1.29 3.39
CA GLU A 38 11.12 1.42 3.22
C GLU A 38 11.50 2.43 2.15
N ASN A 39 10.74 2.52 1.05
CA ASN A 39 10.98 3.53 0.02
C ASN A 39 10.86 4.95 0.56
N LEU A 40 9.77 5.27 1.27
CA LEU A 40 9.56 6.60 1.84
C LEU A 40 10.55 6.89 2.97
N LEU A 41 10.86 5.91 3.82
CA LEU A 41 11.87 6.08 4.86
C LEU A 41 13.25 6.36 4.29
N ALA A 42 13.68 5.66 3.24
CA ALA A 42 14.95 5.91 2.58
C ALA A 42 15.04 7.33 2.04
N LEU A 43 13.97 7.82 1.39
CA LEU A 43 13.88 9.21 0.94
C LEU A 43 13.93 10.20 2.12
N THR A 44 13.21 9.91 3.20
CA THR A 44 13.15 10.78 4.37
C THR A 44 14.51 10.86 5.08
N ARG A 45 15.23 9.74 5.19
CA ARG A 45 16.60 9.70 5.74
C ARG A 45 17.57 10.53 4.89
N ALA A 46 17.51 10.41 3.56
CA ALA A 46 18.35 11.19 2.66
C ALA A 46 18.04 12.70 2.76
N ILE A 47 16.76 13.07 2.83
CA ILE A 47 16.35 14.47 3.03
C ILE A 47 16.82 14.98 4.40
N ARG A 48 16.71 14.16 5.46
CA ARG A 48 17.19 14.50 6.81
C ARG A 48 18.69 14.83 6.80
N GLU A 49 19.52 14.03 6.15
CA GLU A 49 20.96 14.28 6.04
C GLU A 49 21.23 15.64 5.37
N GLU A 50 20.55 15.95 4.27
CA GLU A 50 20.71 17.24 3.61
C GLU A 50 20.19 18.41 4.44
N VAL A 51 19.09 18.24 5.17
CA VAL A 51 18.56 19.25 6.10
C VAL A 51 19.57 19.57 7.20
N GLU A 52 20.25 18.56 7.75
CA GLU A 52 21.28 18.75 8.79
C GLU A 52 22.54 19.45 8.25
N ASP A 53 22.85 19.27 6.97
CA ASP A 53 23.98 19.92 6.29
C ASP A 53 23.66 21.35 5.80
N LEU A 54 22.39 21.81 5.88
CA LEU A 54 22.03 23.16 5.48
C LEU A 54 22.66 24.22 6.40
N GLY A 55 23.38 25.17 5.82
CA GLY A 55 23.91 26.32 6.58
C GLY A 55 22.83 27.28 7.08
N SER A 56 21.63 27.23 6.49
CA SER A 56 20.45 28.01 6.89
C SER A 56 19.19 27.25 6.51
N LEU A 57 18.44 26.85 7.52
CA LEU A 57 17.15 26.21 7.35
C LEU A 57 16.09 27.28 7.04
N ASN A 58 15.52 27.22 5.86
CA ASN A 58 14.43 28.10 5.42
C ASN A 58 13.61 27.41 4.33
N ARG A 59 12.42 27.93 4.08
CA ARG A 59 11.47 27.39 3.10
C ARG A 59 12.08 27.24 1.70
N ALA A 60 12.90 28.18 1.25
CA ALA A 60 13.49 28.11 -0.10
C ALA A 60 14.41 26.90 -0.24
N ALA A 61 15.23 26.61 0.78
CA ALA A 61 16.07 25.41 0.82
C ALA A 61 15.23 24.14 0.82
N LEU A 62 14.14 24.08 1.61
CA LEU A 62 13.23 22.93 1.61
C LEU A 62 12.54 22.73 0.27
N VAL A 63 12.17 23.81 -0.42
CA VAL A 63 11.56 23.72 -1.77
C VAL A 63 12.56 23.16 -2.81
N GLU A 64 13.84 23.48 -2.69
CA GLU A 64 14.86 22.86 -3.55
C GLU A 64 15.03 21.36 -3.26
N LEU A 65 15.01 20.95 -1.99
CA LEU A 65 15.01 19.53 -1.62
C LEU A 65 13.74 18.82 -2.11
N LEU A 66 12.58 19.45 -1.96
CA LEU A 66 11.31 18.92 -2.47
C LEU A 66 11.40 18.61 -3.97
N LYS A 67 11.97 19.53 -4.77
CA LYS A 67 12.15 19.32 -6.21
C LYS A 67 13.19 18.23 -6.50
N LYS A 68 14.32 18.25 -5.79
CA LYS A 68 15.42 17.29 -5.96
C LYS A 68 14.97 15.86 -5.74
N TYR A 69 14.20 15.64 -4.68
CA TYR A 69 13.68 14.32 -4.30
C TYR A 69 12.30 14.01 -4.89
N ASP A 70 11.71 14.98 -5.59
CA ASP A 70 10.37 14.90 -6.20
C ASP A 70 9.31 14.42 -5.18
N VAL A 71 9.34 14.93 -3.97
CA VAL A 71 8.33 14.69 -2.94
C VAL A 71 7.29 15.81 -2.92
N SER A 72 6.15 15.58 -2.25
CA SER A 72 5.05 16.54 -2.28
C SER A 72 5.09 17.56 -1.16
N GLU A 73 5.75 17.22 -0.05
CA GLU A 73 5.81 18.06 1.14
C GLU A 73 7.03 17.70 1.99
N ILE A 74 7.66 18.74 2.56
CA ILE A 74 8.69 18.63 3.59
C ILE A 74 8.36 19.63 4.69
N SER A 75 8.31 19.16 5.93
CA SER A 75 8.10 19.97 7.12
C SER A 75 9.15 19.66 8.19
N ILE A 76 9.58 20.67 8.91
CA ILE A 76 10.49 20.58 10.05
C ILE A 76 9.69 20.87 11.31
N ILE A 77 9.75 19.94 12.24
CA ILE A 77 9.04 20.02 13.52
C ILE A 77 10.06 20.14 14.63
N ASP A 78 9.85 21.10 15.53
CA ASP A 78 10.73 21.33 16.66
C ASP A 78 10.50 20.34 17.82
N GLU A 79 11.29 20.49 18.88
CA GLU A 79 11.20 19.66 20.09
C GLU A 79 9.90 19.83 20.89
N ASN A 80 9.09 20.83 20.56
CA ASN A 80 7.77 21.06 21.16
C ASN A 80 6.63 20.51 20.30
N GLY A 81 6.93 19.91 19.15
CA GLY A 81 5.94 19.39 18.22
C GLY A 81 5.29 20.47 17.34
N ILE A 82 5.94 21.62 17.18
CA ILE A 82 5.47 22.72 16.34
C ILE A 82 6.18 22.69 14.97
N ILE A 83 5.44 22.86 13.89
CA ILE A 83 6.04 23.01 12.56
C ILE A 83 6.69 24.39 12.46
N VAL A 84 8.01 24.43 12.46
CA VAL A 84 8.80 25.67 12.43
C VAL A 84 9.23 26.06 11.01
N GLU A 85 9.21 25.13 10.07
CA GLU A 85 9.43 25.39 8.64
C GLU A 85 8.69 24.35 7.78
N SER A 86 8.15 24.77 6.64
CA SER A 86 7.44 23.87 5.74
C SER A 86 7.44 24.38 4.30
N THR A 87 7.48 23.46 3.35
CA THR A 87 7.23 23.76 1.93
C THR A 87 5.79 24.23 1.69
N THR A 88 4.85 23.87 2.57
CA THR A 88 3.44 24.25 2.53
C THR A 88 3.15 25.31 3.59
N LEU A 89 2.97 26.57 3.18
CA LEU A 89 2.88 27.74 4.07
C LEU A 89 1.82 27.64 5.16
N ILE A 90 0.68 27.02 4.89
CA ILE A 90 -0.43 26.92 5.84
C ILE A 90 -0.09 26.06 7.07
N TYR A 91 0.99 25.28 7.01
CA TYR A 91 1.41 24.44 8.12
C TYR A 91 2.41 25.12 9.07
N TYR A 92 2.97 26.26 8.68
CA TYR A 92 3.87 27.00 9.55
C TYR A 92 3.18 27.39 10.87
N GLY A 93 3.77 27.04 11.99
CA GLY A 93 3.22 27.26 13.32
C GLY A 93 2.13 26.25 13.74
N PHE A 94 1.87 25.21 12.93
CA PHE A 94 0.89 24.18 13.29
C PHE A 94 1.43 23.30 14.42
N ASP A 95 0.58 23.09 15.43
CA ASP A 95 0.84 22.19 16.54
C ASP A 95 0.42 20.76 16.13
N MET A 96 1.38 19.85 16.05
CA MET A 96 1.16 18.45 15.68
C MET A 96 0.18 17.74 16.61
N ALA A 97 0.09 18.16 17.88
CA ALA A 97 -0.85 17.59 18.84
C ALA A 97 -2.31 17.90 18.52
N SER A 98 -2.58 18.95 17.71
CA SER A 98 -3.93 19.39 17.39
C SER A 98 -4.64 18.53 16.33
N GLY A 99 -3.92 17.71 15.57
CA GLY A 99 -4.46 16.84 14.52
C GLY A 99 -4.39 15.36 14.86
N GLU A 100 -5.43 14.59 14.53
CA GLU A 100 -5.48 13.16 14.81
C GLU A 100 -4.37 12.38 14.06
N GLN A 101 -4.09 12.75 12.82
CA GLN A 101 -3.03 12.14 12.01
C GLN A 101 -1.64 12.63 12.41
N SER A 102 -1.50 13.93 12.65
CA SER A 102 -0.21 14.54 12.97
C SER A 102 0.33 14.14 14.35
N LYS A 103 -0.55 13.95 15.34
CA LYS A 103 -0.14 13.59 16.70
C LYS A 103 0.59 12.25 16.80
N GLU A 104 0.38 11.33 15.85
CA GLU A 104 1.07 10.04 15.82
C GLU A 104 2.59 10.20 15.72
N PHE A 105 3.06 11.27 15.06
CA PHE A 105 4.49 11.55 14.90
C PHE A 105 5.16 12.06 16.18
N LEU A 106 4.40 12.47 17.20
CA LEU A 106 4.96 12.97 18.45
C LEU A 106 5.75 11.91 19.24
N VAL A 107 5.56 10.62 18.94
CA VAL A 107 6.40 9.53 19.49
C VAL A 107 7.87 9.68 19.15
N LEU A 108 8.20 10.46 18.10
CA LEU A 108 9.57 10.78 17.72
C LEU A 108 10.26 11.71 18.73
N LEU A 109 9.49 12.47 19.50
CA LEU A 109 10.00 13.31 20.59
C LEU A 109 10.28 12.50 21.87
N ASP A 110 9.73 11.28 21.96
CA ASP A 110 9.84 10.37 23.11
C ASP A 110 10.85 9.23 22.89
N GLY A 111 11.76 9.36 21.92
CA GLY A 111 12.87 8.43 21.71
C GLY A 111 12.68 7.41 20.57
N THR A 112 11.58 7.46 19.84
CA THR A 112 11.44 6.76 18.55
C THR A 112 12.27 7.51 17.51
N ASN A 113 13.03 6.80 16.64
CA ASN A 113 13.92 7.46 15.69
C ASN A 113 13.26 7.77 14.36
N GLU A 114 12.30 6.96 13.94
CA GLU A 114 11.61 7.08 12.65
C GLU A 114 10.20 6.50 12.73
N LEU A 115 9.29 7.04 11.91
CA LEU A 115 7.92 6.58 11.80
C LEU A 115 7.43 6.73 10.36
N VAL A 116 6.68 5.74 9.88
CA VAL A 116 5.91 5.80 8.63
C VAL A 116 4.44 5.61 8.96
N GLN A 117 3.60 6.49 8.44
CA GLN A 117 2.16 6.29 8.47
C GLN A 117 1.70 5.50 7.25
N ARG A 118 0.63 4.74 7.41
CA ARG A 118 -0.08 4.14 6.31
C ARG A 118 -0.67 5.22 5.40
N TYR A 119 -0.83 4.88 4.12
CA TYR A 119 -1.45 5.75 3.14
C TYR A 119 -2.88 6.10 3.56
N GLN A 120 -3.19 7.39 3.65
CA GLN A 120 -4.49 7.85 4.11
C GLN A 120 -4.90 9.18 3.48
N THR A 121 -6.20 9.44 3.44
CA THR A 121 -6.74 10.70 2.94
C THR A 121 -6.40 11.83 3.93
N VAL A 122 -5.85 12.91 3.41
CA VAL A 122 -5.53 14.09 4.22
C VAL A 122 -6.82 14.78 4.67
N SER A 123 -7.00 14.95 5.98
CA SER A 123 -8.26 15.39 6.58
C SER A 123 -8.75 16.77 6.13
N HIS A 124 -7.85 17.64 5.63
CA HIS A 124 -8.19 19.01 5.20
C HIS A 124 -8.03 19.23 3.68
N LYS A 125 -7.73 18.19 2.92
CA LYS A 125 -7.67 18.23 1.44
C LYS A 125 -8.55 17.11 0.90
N ALA A 126 -9.83 17.39 0.72
CA ALA A 126 -10.78 16.40 0.19
C ALA A 126 -10.26 15.75 -1.10
N GLY A 127 -10.21 14.42 -1.12
CA GLY A 127 -9.79 13.62 -2.28
C GLY A 127 -8.28 13.51 -2.50
N VAL A 128 -7.43 14.11 -1.66
CA VAL A 128 -5.98 13.95 -1.74
C VAL A 128 -5.54 12.92 -0.71
N ALA A 129 -4.97 11.82 -1.19
CA ALA A 129 -4.36 10.83 -0.33
C ALA A 129 -2.84 11.04 -0.32
N MET A 130 -2.25 11.00 0.88
CA MET A 130 -0.82 11.21 1.14
C MET A 130 -0.30 10.11 2.04
N LYS A 131 0.97 9.77 1.87
CA LYS A 131 1.73 8.97 2.81
C LYS A 131 2.83 9.82 3.41
N TYR A 132 3.03 9.71 4.71
CA TYR A 132 4.04 10.47 5.44
C TYR A 132 5.01 9.56 6.15
N ALA A 133 6.29 9.97 6.16
CA ALA A 133 7.31 9.42 7.05
C ALA A 133 8.05 10.56 7.75
N ALA A 134 8.62 10.27 8.89
CA ALA A 134 9.44 11.23 9.62
C ALA A 134 10.64 10.54 10.28
N VAL A 135 11.73 11.29 10.39
CA VAL A 135 12.99 10.87 11.00
C VAL A 135 13.50 11.97 11.92
N THR A 136 13.98 11.61 13.11
CA THR A 136 14.50 12.55 14.09
C THR A 136 15.73 13.29 13.60
N LEU A 137 15.85 14.56 13.99
CA LEU A 137 17.02 15.40 13.77
C LEU A 137 17.99 15.30 14.96
N SER A 138 19.30 15.39 14.70
CA SER A 138 20.33 15.31 15.74
C SER A 138 20.25 16.44 16.77
N GLN A 139 19.68 17.59 16.40
CA GLN A 139 19.52 18.75 17.26
C GLN A 139 18.16 18.80 18.00
N GLY A 140 17.35 17.76 17.90
CA GLY A 140 15.99 17.70 18.43
C GLY A 140 14.92 17.98 17.38
N GLY A 141 13.69 17.51 17.64
CA GLY A 141 12.62 17.54 16.66
C GLY A 141 12.80 16.50 15.55
N PHE A 142 12.09 16.68 14.43
CA PHE A 142 12.15 15.74 13.31
C PHE A 142 11.81 16.40 11.97
N VAL A 143 12.27 15.80 10.89
CA VAL A 143 11.81 16.11 9.53
C VAL A 143 10.70 15.15 9.13
N GLN A 144 9.63 15.68 8.58
CA GLN A 144 8.51 14.92 8.02
C GLN A 144 8.47 15.13 6.52
N VAL A 145 8.33 14.04 5.77
CA VAL A 145 8.23 14.03 4.32
C VAL A 145 6.93 13.35 3.91
N GLY A 146 6.22 13.96 2.98
CA GLY A 146 5.01 13.41 2.40
C GLY A 146 5.07 13.33 0.89
N TYR A 147 4.45 12.30 0.31
CA TYR A 147 4.22 12.23 -1.11
C TYR A 147 2.86 11.65 -1.49
N ASN A 148 2.37 12.07 -2.65
CA ASN A 148 1.04 11.70 -3.13
C ASN A 148 1.06 10.32 -3.83
N SER A 149 -0.15 9.81 -4.12
CA SER A 149 -0.34 8.49 -4.73
C SER A 149 0.32 8.29 -6.08
N GLN A 150 0.38 9.33 -6.92
CA GLN A 150 0.91 9.18 -8.28
C GLN A 150 2.42 8.97 -8.28
N ARG A 151 3.13 9.73 -7.43
CA ARG A 151 4.55 9.56 -7.23
C ARG A 151 4.87 8.20 -6.66
N PHE A 152 4.18 7.88 -5.59
CA PHE A 152 4.31 6.66 -4.85
C PHE A 152 4.19 5.41 -5.74
N GLN A 153 3.13 5.30 -6.54
CA GLN A 153 2.93 4.14 -7.41
C GLN A 153 4.07 3.96 -8.41
N ARG A 154 4.51 5.04 -9.03
CA ARG A 154 5.63 4.97 -9.98
C ARG A 154 6.91 4.40 -9.37
N ASP A 155 7.23 4.79 -8.14
CA ASP A 155 8.47 4.36 -7.46
C ASP A 155 8.38 2.91 -6.94
N ILE A 156 7.17 2.40 -6.70
CA ILE A 156 6.95 1.05 -6.18
C ILE A 156 6.59 0.05 -7.25
N ASP A 157 6.02 0.48 -8.39
CA ASP A 157 5.60 -0.43 -9.46
C ASP A 157 6.71 -1.41 -9.84
N GLU A 158 7.96 -0.94 -9.96
CA GLU A 158 9.12 -1.81 -10.24
C GLU A 158 9.38 -2.87 -9.17
N ARG A 159 9.04 -2.59 -7.90
CA ARG A 159 9.20 -3.54 -6.79
C ARG A 159 8.04 -4.52 -6.69
N VAL A 160 6.86 -4.09 -7.11
CA VAL A 160 5.63 -4.87 -7.13
C VAL A 160 5.54 -5.72 -8.39
N GLU A 161 6.19 -5.27 -9.48
CA GLU A 161 6.26 -6.02 -10.73
C GLU A 161 6.82 -7.42 -10.50
N GLY A 162 6.08 -8.42 -10.95
CA GLY A 162 6.47 -9.82 -10.82
C GLY A 162 6.39 -10.39 -9.40
N LEU A 163 5.91 -9.64 -8.41
CA LEU A 163 5.81 -10.10 -7.02
C LEU A 163 4.98 -11.39 -6.88
N THR A 164 3.99 -11.58 -7.73
CA THR A 164 3.09 -12.75 -7.70
C THR A 164 3.46 -13.87 -8.66
N ARG A 165 4.46 -13.69 -9.53
CA ARG A 165 4.82 -14.68 -10.57
C ARG A 165 5.09 -16.10 -10.05
N ASN A 166 5.69 -16.21 -8.88
CA ASN A 166 6.04 -17.48 -8.26
C ASN A 166 5.16 -17.83 -7.05
N ARG A 167 4.02 -17.14 -6.89
CA ARG A 167 3.10 -17.36 -5.78
C ARG A 167 1.88 -18.13 -6.30
N HIS A 168 1.73 -19.35 -5.83
CA HIS A 168 0.59 -20.19 -6.14
C HIS A 168 -0.36 -20.23 -4.95
N VAL A 169 -1.66 -20.14 -5.22
CA VAL A 169 -2.72 -20.33 -4.24
C VAL A 169 -3.24 -21.76 -4.42
N GLY A 170 -2.90 -22.66 -3.51
CA GLY A 170 -3.14 -24.09 -3.72
C GLY A 170 -2.23 -24.68 -4.82
N GLU A 171 -2.77 -25.55 -5.65
CA GLU A 171 -2.01 -26.20 -6.75
C GLU A 171 -2.02 -25.36 -8.03
N ASP A 172 -3.18 -24.86 -8.43
CA ASP A 172 -3.40 -24.19 -9.72
C ASP A 172 -3.86 -22.74 -9.60
N GLY A 173 -4.13 -22.27 -8.37
CA GLY A 173 -4.51 -20.90 -8.13
C GLY A 173 -3.33 -19.93 -8.21
N PHE A 174 -3.61 -18.66 -8.38
CA PHE A 174 -2.60 -17.62 -8.59
C PHE A 174 -3.04 -16.27 -8.03
N MET A 175 -2.11 -15.31 -8.05
CA MET A 175 -2.33 -13.95 -7.58
C MET A 175 -2.07 -12.98 -8.73
N LEU A 176 -2.86 -11.90 -8.76
CA LEU A 176 -2.66 -10.75 -9.65
C LEU A 176 -2.53 -9.49 -8.80
N ILE A 177 -1.80 -8.50 -9.30
CA ILE A 177 -1.78 -7.16 -8.75
C ILE A 177 -2.08 -6.17 -9.86
N ALA A 178 -3.00 -5.25 -9.61
CA ALA A 178 -3.28 -4.13 -10.50
C ALA A 178 -3.10 -2.79 -9.78
N ASN A 179 -2.72 -1.75 -10.52
CA ASN A 179 -2.60 -0.40 -10.00
C ASN A 179 -3.97 0.32 -9.97
N ASN A 180 -4.00 1.56 -9.51
CA ASN A 180 -5.22 2.37 -9.40
C ASN A 180 -5.88 2.72 -10.76
N ASN A 181 -5.19 2.50 -11.87
CA ASN A 181 -5.73 2.63 -13.23
C ASN A 181 -6.24 1.29 -13.78
N PHE A 182 -6.29 0.26 -12.95
CA PHE A 182 -6.67 -1.11 -13.33
C PHE A 182 -5.78 -1.72 -14.41
N ASN A 183 -4.51 -1.34 -14.45
CA ASN A 183 -3.51 -2.02 -15.25
C ASN A 183 -2.78 -3.05 -14.39
N LEU A 184 -2.55 -4.23 -14.97
CA LEU A 184 -1.79 -5.30 -14.32
C LEU A 184 -0.35 -4.85 -14.06
N VAL A 185 0.11 -5.02 -12.84
CA VAL A 185 1.48 -4.75 -12.39
C VAL A 185 2.22 -6.06 -12.13
N SER A 186 1.50 -7.10 -11.73
CA SER A 186 2.04 -8.44 -11.58
C SER A 186 1.01 -9.48 -12.02
N ASP A 187 1.42 -10.34 -12.93
CA ASP A 187 0.61 -11.43 -13.51
C ASP A 187 1.50 -12.64 -13.80
N PRO A 188 1.16 -13.85 -13.35
CA PRO A 188 1.92 -15.06 -13.68
C PRO A 188 1.97 -15.38 -15.19
N ASN A 189 1.11 -14.76 -16.00
CA ASN A 189 1.06 -14.95 -17.46
C ASN A 189 1.77 -13.83 -18.25
N ASP A 190 2.55 -12.98 -17.58
CA ASP A 190 3.35 -11.90 -18.21
C ASP A 190 2.51 -10.85 -18.99
N HIS A 191 1.35 -10.44 -18.43
CA HIS A 191 0.50 -9.40 -19.03
C HIS A 191 0.64 -8.03 -18.32
N GLU A 192 1.78 -7.75 -17.71
CA GLU A 192 2.03 -6.47 -17.05
C GLU A 192 1.86 -5.30 -18.01
N GLY A 193 1.19 -4.25 -17.55
CA GLY A 193 0.83 -3.08 -18.36
C GLY A 193 -0.52 -3.19 -19.06
N GLU A 194 -1.09 -4.39 -19.17
CA GLU A 194 -2.40 -4.60 -19.81
C GLU A 194 -3.56 -4.29 -18.85
N SER A 195 -4.75 -4.07 -19.41
CA SER A 195 -5.95 -3.83 -18.62
C SER A 195 -6.38 -5.06 -17.85
N LEU A 196 -6.54 -4.96 -16.54
CA LEU A 196 -7.03 -6.03 -15.67
C LEU A 196 -8.30 -6.70 -16.24
N TYR A 197 -9.32 -5.90 -16.52
CA TYR A 197 -10.62 -6.43 -16.94
C TYR A 197 -10.62 -7.01 -18.36
N ALA A 198 -9.96 -6.32 -19.29
CA ALA A 198 -9.91 -6.78 -20.68
C ALA A 198 -9.11 -8.06 -20.84
N THR A 199 -8.02 -8.20 -20.09
CA THR A 199 -7.08 -9.33 -20.19
C THR A 199 -7.59 -10.55 -19.42
N THR A 200 -8.07 -10.36 -18.20
CA THR A 200 -8.49 -11.48 -17.34
C THR A 200 -9.93 -11.92 -17.55
N GLY A 201 -10.79 -11.04 -18.03
CA GLY A 201 -12.23 -11.29 -18.16
C GLY A 201 -13.04 -11.06 -16.88
N LEU A 202 -12.40 -10.52 -15.81
CA LEU A 202 -13.10 -10.14 -14.59
C LEU A 202 -14.21 -9.12 -14.87
N LYS A 203 -15.33 -9.24 -14.18
CA LYS A 203 -16.51 -8.39 -14.36
C LYS A 203 -16.88 -7.59 -13.13
N THR A 204 -16.52 -8.07 -11.94
CA THR A 204 -16.77 -7.35 -10.69
C THR A 204 -15.82 -6.17 -10.58
N GLU A 205 -16.38 -4.97 -10.36
CA GLU A 205 -15.56 -3.81 -10.05
C GLU A 205 -14.82 -4.05 -8.73
N VAL A 206 -13.50 -3.97 -8.79
CA VAL A 206 -12.66 -4.08 -7.62
C VAL A 206 -12.78 -2.78 -6.84
N GLY A 207 -13.42 -2.83 -5.70
CA GLY A 207 -13.60 -1.66 -4.86
C GLY A 207 -14.13 -2.08 -3.50
N GLY A 208 -13.28 -2.12 -2.50
CA GLY A 208 -13.63 -2.51 -1.15
C GLY A 208 -12.70 -3.58 -0.59
N GLU A 209 -12.73 -3.72 0.73
CA GLU A 209 -11.95 -4.73 1.42
C GLU A 209 -12.64 -6.10 1.32
N TRP A 210 -11.88 -7.14 0.99
CA TRP A 210 -12.24 -8.54 1.18
C TRP A 210 -13.57 -8.97 0.54
N GLN A 211 -13.66 -8.84 -0.76
CA GLN A 211 -14.81 -9.32 -1.50
C GLN A 211 -14.51 -10.68 -2.13
N LEU A 212 -15.27 -11.71 -1.73
CA LEU A 212 -15.21 -13.05 -2.32
C LEU A 212 -16.33 -13.20 -3.37
N THR A 213 -15.95 -13.56 -4.58
CA THR A 213 -16.91 -13.78 -5.68
C THR A 213 -16.55 -15.03 -6.47
N ARG A 214 -17.49 -15.49 -7.33
CA ARG A 214 -17.24 -16.54 -8.31
C ARG A 214 -17.33 -15.93 -9.70
N GLU A 215 -16.22 -16.01 -10.45
CA GLU A 215 -16.08 -15.39 -11.76
C GLU A 215 -15.31 -16.28 -12.72
N VAL A 216 -15.37 -15.93 -14.01
CA VAL A 216 -14.54 -16.57 -15.03
C VAL A 216 -13.29 -15.72 -15.22
N VAL A 217 -12.11 -16.28 -14.90
CA VAL A 217 -10.81 -15.63 -15.02
C VAL A 217 -9.96 -16.40 -16.03
N TYR A 218 -9.44 -15.73 -17.04
CA TYR A 218 -8.74 -16.37 -18.16
C TYR A 218 -9.52 -17.54 -18.80
N GLY A 219 -10.86 -17.42 -18.84
CA GLY A 219 -11.74 -18.45 -19.39
C GLY A 219 -12.06 -19.60 -18.45
N GLU A 220 -11.56 -19.60 -17.21
CA GLU A 220 -11.79 -20.64 -16.21
C GLU A 220 -12.68 -20.16 -15.07
N ASP A 221 -13.68 -20.96 -14.70
CA ASP A 221 -14.55 -20.73 -13.55
C ASP A 221 -13.75 -20.79 -12.25
N SER A 222 -13.74 -19.72 -11.50
CA SER A 222 -12.83 -19.52 -10.37
C SER A 222 -13.51 -18.83 -9.20
N LEU A 223 -13.04 -19.14 -8.00
CA LEU A 223 -13.27 -18.36 -6.81
C LEU A 223 -12.25 -17.22 -6.77
N VAL A 224 -12.71 -16.00 -6.58
CA VAL A 224 -11.88 -14.79 -6.64
C VAL A 224 -12.08 -13.99 -5.38
N MET A 225 -10.99 -13.56 -4.77
CA MET A 225 -11.00 -12.66 -3.63
C MET A 225 -10.17 -11.41 -3.94
N TYR A 226 -10.67 -10.27 -3.50
CA TYR A 226 -10.05 -8.97 -3.71
C TYR A 226 -9.59 -8.36 -2.40
N GLY A 227 -8.43 -7.71 -2.42
CA GLY A 227 -7.91 -6.86 -1.37
C GLY A 227 -7.35 -5.56 -1.94
N VAL A 228 -7.24 -4.52 -1.12
CA VAL A 228 -6.69 -3.22 -1.50
C VAL A 228 -5.62 -2.80 -0.51
N THR A 229 -4.50 -2.32 -1.00
CA THR A 229 -3.47 -1.69 -0.17
C THR A 229 -2.64 -0.70 -0.97
N GLU A 230 -2.33 0.47 -0.38
CA GLU A 230 -1.38 1.44 -0.94
C GLU A 230 -1.67 1.85 -2.40
N GLY A 231 -2.96 1.84 -2.80
CA GLY A 231 -3.39 2.14 -4.17
C GLY A 231 -3.28 0.96 -5.14
N TYR A 232 -2.96 -0.24 -4.67
CA TYR A 232 -2.96 -1.47 -5.45
C TYR A 232 -4.17 -2.34 -5.11
N TYR A 233 -4.65 -3.04 -6.13
CA TYR A 233 -5.63 -4.11 -6.00
C TYR A 233 -4.92 -5.45 -6.06
N ILE A 234 -5.12 -6.27 -5.03
CA ILE A 234 -4.59 -7.62 -4.94
C ILE A 234 -5.74 -8.57 -5.23
N ILE A 235 -5.57 -9.46 -6.18
CA ILE A 235 -6.60 -10.39 -6.61
C ILE A 235 -6.08 -11.83 -6.45
N GLY A 236 -6.68 -12.59 -5.58
CA GLY A 236 -6.44 -14.01 -5.43
C GLY A 236 -7.43 -14.80 -6.25
N VAL A 237 -6.96 -15.77 -7.02
CA VAL A 237 -7.76 -16.61 -7.93
C VAL A 237 -7.50 -18.07 -7.64
N MET A 238 -8.58 -18.82 -7.39
CA MET A 238 -8.55 -20.27 -7.21
C MET A 238 -9.54 -20.94 -8.16
N PRO A 239 -9.10 -21.80 -9.09
CA PRO A 239 -10.00 -22.52 -9.97
C PRO A 239 -11.04 -23.33 -9.20
N MET A 240 -12.30 -23.28 -9.63
CA MET A 240 -13.37 -24.01 -8.95
C MET A 240 -13.16 -25.53 -8.93
N ARG A 241 -12.43 -26.09 -9.91
CA ARG A 241 -12.06 -27.50 -9.89
C ARG A 241 -11.24 -27.87 -8.65
N GLU A 242 -10.34 -26.98 -8.21
CA GLU A 242 -9.52 -27.19 -7.02
C GLU A 242 -10.35 -27.08 -5.73
N VAL A 243 -11.28 -26.10 -5.66
CA VAL A 243 -12.18 -25.94 -4.51
C VAL A 243 -13.06 -27.18 -4.28
N VAL A 244 -13.49 -27.83 -5.37
CA VAL A 244 -14.39 -28.99 -5.32
C VAL A 244 -13.63 -30.33 -5.21
N PHE A 245 -12.46 -30.47 -5.81
CA PHE A 245 -11.71 -31.73 -5.92
C PHE A 245 -10.57 -31.91 -4.91
N GLY A 246 -10.25 -30.90 -4.09
CA GLY A 246 -9.24 -31.03 -3.01
C GLY A 246 -9.56 -32.06 -1.93
N ARG A 247 -10.43 -33.01 -2.24
CA ARG A 247 -11.06 -34.00 -1.35
C ARG A 247 -10.56 -35.43 -1.46
N ASP A 248 -9.87 -35.74 -2.52
CA ASP A 248 -9.51 -37.14 -2.84
C ASP A 248 -8.04 -37.48 -2.53
N MET A 249 -7.39 -36.74 -1.63
CA MET A 249 -6.10 -37.12 -1.06
C MET A 249 -6.16 -37.43 0.43
#